data_744ddc4eecab2b7ce5207ec566b09aad
#
_entry.id   744ddc4eecab2b7ce5207ec566b09aad
#
_cell.length_a   1.000
_cell.length_b   1.000
_cell.length_c   1.000
_cell.angle_alpha   90.00
_cell.angle_beta   90.00
_cell.angle_gamma   90.00
#
_symmetry.space_group_name_H-M   'P 1'
#
loop_
_entity.id
_entity.type
_entity.pdbx_description
1 polymer ?
#
loop_
_entity_poly.entity_id
_entity_poly.type
_entity_poly.pdbx_seq_one_letter_code
_entity_poly.pdbx_strand_id
1 'polypeptide(L)'
;MFFILRLNVCLLTLLICLPAAAQNEVDVRVTSWQSYLKVHSQWQEARQQHALLAAEHAHAVLQWESEKDNAEREFLVHQYELKAYREGLREVRLTALKNEVVVITERVKQADVRRSWSVKLANRGLISQKELEADEIAVERLNGQLKTKKEELKQEQQEQGSVRETELLTALEQATTKLEIIRQDGAKGKSEREEVLKQQMILVKSLQGELQKSQAEFKRLREFLETQESNASSQKQNQQILQLEQELKTSEQAVIDARTQSDDRMAQWQSRLDSAKQVVLQFKNTPEGSLPRSVAIQNQEAAVQSAQEKVNQSIQNETWANRVLKKGFITQVLYEKYSLQLLEARLDLALQQKRFAVESSLRAMHEAVLREFDLQVATREVAALSELLRLNQAYSKTLIERHREHANRQQAVISVLKLIPDSLGD
;
A
#
# COMPACT_ATOMS: atom_id res chain seq x y z
N MET A 1 -7.81 -21.79 -35.36
CA MET A 1 -8.11 -23.16 -35.76
C MET A 1 -8.87 -23.26 -37.12
N PHE A 2 -9.90 -22.47 -37.36
CA PHE A 2 -10.67 -22.45 -38.59
C PHE A 2 -9.90 -22.02 -39.88
N PHE A 3 -8.87 -21.20 -39.73
CA PHE A 3 -8.09 -20.66 -40.84
C PHE A 3 -7.15 -21.68 -41.48
N ILE A 4 -6.52 -22.54 -40.70
CA ILE A 4 -5.67 -23.62 -41.16
C ILE A 4 -6.48 -24.67 -41.95
N LEU A 5 -7.74 -24.90 -41.55
CA LEU A 5 -8.62 -25.84 -42.24
C LEU A 5 -9.03 -25.35 -43.64
N ARG A 6 -9.26 -24.04 -43.86
CA ARG A 6 -9.65 -23.46 -45.16
C ARG A 6 -8.47 -23.38 -46.15
N LEU A 7 -7.26 -23.08 -45.68
CA LEU A 7 -6.06 -23.13 -46.51
C LEU A 7 -5.77 -24.56 -47.03
N ASN A 8 -6.03 -25.58 -46.20
CA ASN A 8 -5.90 -26.99 -46.56
C ASN A 8 -6.84 -27.40 -47.68
N VAL A 9 -8.09 -26.89 -47.69
CA VAL A 9 -9.06 -27.25 -48.74
C VAL A 9 -8.68 -26.66 -50.11
N CYS A 10 -8.13 -25.44 -50.14
CA CYS A 10 -7.71 -24.80 -51.39
C CYS A 10 -6.46 -25.43 -52.00
N LEU A 11 -5.51 -25.89 -51.17
CA LEU A 11 -4.32 -26.60 -51.66
C LEU A 11 -4.62 -28.05 -52.08
N LEU A 12 -5.57 -28.74 -51.44
CA LEU A 12 -5.99 -30.07 -51.83
C LEU A 12 -6.70 -30.12 -53.19
N THR A 13 -7.44 -29.08 -53.59
CA THR A 13 -8.08 -29.02 -54.91
C THR A 13 -7.11 -28.77 -56.06
N LEU A 14 -5.97 -28.10 -55.80
CA LEU A 14 -4.88 -27.91 -56.79
C LEU A 14 -4.06 -29.17 -57.03
N LEU A 15 -4.03 -30.11 -56.08
CA LEU A 15 -3.24 -31.36 -56.14
C LEU A 15 -3.82 -32.44 -57.05
N ILE A 16 -5.08 -32.38 -57.42
CA ILE A 16 -5.77 -33.47 -58.14
C ILE A 16 -5.42 -33.48 -59.64
N CYS A 17 -4.84 -32.41 -60.20
CA CYS A 17 -4.58 -32.29 -61.68
C CYS A 17 -3.13 -32.40 -62.09
N LEU A 18 -2.18 -32.79 -61.23
CA LEU A 18 -0.76 -32.93 -61.56
C LEU A 18 -0.37 -34.39 -61.79
N PRO A 19 0.65 -34.68 -62.66
CA PRO A 19 1.17 -36.07 -62.88
C PRO A 19 1.77 -36.60 -61.56
N ALA A 20 1.60 -37.86 -61.22
CA ALA A 20 1.87 -38.52 -59.97
C ALA A 20 3.24 -38.20 -59.30
N ALA A 21 4.27 -38.00 -60.11
CA ALA A 21 5.60 -37.62 -59.63
C ALA A 21 5.69 -36.14 -59.15
N ALA A 22 4.97 -35.26 -59.80
CA ALA A 22 4.85 -33.84 -59.37
C ALA A 22 3.91 -33.67 -58.18
N GLN A 23 2.89 -34.52 -58.02
CA GLN A 23 2.00 -34.55 -56.87
C GLN A 23 2.71 -34.85 -55.55
N ASN A 24 3.63 -35.85 -55.55
CA ASN A 24 4.40 -36.18 -54.34
C ASN A 24 5.33 -35.05 -53.91
N GLU A 25 5.93 -34.33 -54.86
CA GLU A 25 6.82 -33.20 -54.55
C GLU A 25 6.05 -31.94 -54.03
N VAL A 26 4.88 -31.69 -54.58
CA VAL A 26 3.99 -30.62 -54.18
C VAL A 26 3.39 -30.92 -52.78
N ASP A 27 3.00 -32.17 -52.49
CA ASP A 27 2.49 -32.58 -51.18
C ASP A 27 3.53 -32.42 -50.08
N VAL A 28 4.78 -32.82 -50.33
CA VAL A 28 5.87 -32.62 -49.32
C VAL A 28 6.14 -31.13 -49.08
N ARG A 29 5.99 -30.29 -50.07
CA ARG A 29 6.24 -28.84 -49.97
C ARG A 29 5.10 -28.10 -49.25
N VAL A 30 3.86 -28.47 -49.52
CA VAL A 30 2.67 -27.97 -48.84
C VAL A 30 2.71 -28.34 -47.37
N THR A 31 3.12 -29.56 -47.05
CA THR A 31 3.25 -30.01 -45.63
C THR A 31 4.37 -29.27 -44.90
N SER A 32 5.51 -28.99 -45.55
CA SER A 32 6.57 -28.19 -44.91
C SER A 32 6.19 -26.71 -44.72
N TRP A 33 5.43 -26.10 -45.65
CA TRP A 33 4.85 -24.77 -45.48
C TRP A 33 3.90 -24.71 -44.31
N GLN A 34 2.95 -25.63 -44.22
CA GLN A 34 2.00 -25.73 -43.15
C GLN A 34 2.68 -25.95 -41.80
N SER A 35 3.71 -26.76 -41.74
CA SER A 35 4.54 -26.98 -40.56
C SER A 35 5.23 -25.69 -40.13
N TYR A 36 5.86 -24.96 -41.05
CA TYR A 36 6.49 -23.66 -40.76
C TYR A 36 5.47 -22.65 -40.18
N LEU A 37 4.32 -22.49 -40.83
CA LEU A 37 3.28 -21.56 -40.36
C LEU A 37 2.77 -21.93 -38.97
N LYS A 38 2.59 -23.23 -38.72
CA LYS A 38 2.15 -23.74 -37.42
C LYS A 38 3.18 -23.45 -36.31
N VAL A 39 4.43 -23.82 -36.52
CA VAL A 39 5.52 -23.58 -35.55
C VAL A 39 5.71 -22.08 -35.31
N HIS A 40 5.66 -21.27 -36.35
CA HIS A 40 5.80 -19.84 -36.24
C HIS A 40 4.64 -19.22 -35.44
N SER A 41 3.40 -19.65 -35.68
CA SER A 41 2.23 -19.21 -34.91
C SER A 41 2.35 -19.60 -33.45
N GLN A 42 2.76 -20.84 -33.16
CA GLN A 42 2.96 -21.32 -31.80
C GLN A 42 4.08 -20.56 -31.08
N TRP A 43 5.18 -20.29 -31.77
CA TRP A 43 6.28 -19.49 -31.19
C TRP A 43 5.83 -18.06 -30.83
N GLN A 44 5.09 -17.41 -31.74
CA GLN A 44 4.57 -16.06 -31.46
C GLN A 44 3.58 -16.05 -30.30
N GLU A 45 2.70 -17.03 -30.23
CA GLU A 45 1.76 -17.18 -29.12
C GLU A 45 2.49 -17.41 -27.79
N ALA A 46 3.46 -18.33 -27.77
CA ALA A 46 4.27 -18.60 -26.58
C ALA A 46 5.07 -17.35 -26.15
N ARG A 47 5.64 -16.60 -27.08
CA ARG A 47 6.36 -15.34 -26.81
C ARG A 47 5.44 -14.27 -26.23
N GLN A 48 4.24 -14.14 -26.76
CA GLN A 48 3.24 -13.21 -26.27
C GLN A 48 2.76 -13.60 -24.85
N GLN A 49 2.48 -14.89 -24.64
CA GLN A 49 2.10 -15.41 -23.33
C GLN A 49 3.20 -15.18 -22.29
N HIS A 50 4.46 -15.43 -22.63
CA HIS A 50 5.58 -15.15 -21.75
C HIS A 50 5.67 -13.66 -21.37
N ALA A 51 5.51 -12.76 -22.34
CA ALA A 51 5.55 -11.32 -22.07
C ALA A 51 4.36 -10.85 -21.22
N LEU A 52 3.17 -11.42 -21.42
CA LEU A 52 1.98 -11.16 -20.61
C LEU A 52 2.20 -11.63 -19.16
N LEU A 53 2.62 -12.88 -18.98
CA LEU A 53 2.90 -13.46 -17.66
C LEU A 53 3.98 -12.67 -16.91
N ALA A 54 5.00 -12.17 -17.61
CA ALA A 54 6.03 -11.33 -17.00
C ALA A 54 5.45 -9.99 -16.49
N ALA A 55 4.56 -9.37 -17.26
CA ALA A 55 3.89 -8.13 -16.84
C ALA A 55 2.91 -8.38 -15.66
N GLU A 56 2.15 -9.47 -15.70
CA GLU A 56 1.25 -9.87 -14.60
C GLU A 56 2.02 -10.22 -13.33
N HIS A 57 3.13 -10.91 -13.44
CA HIS A 57 4.01 -11.19 -12.31
C HIS A 57 4.55 -9.90 -11.67
N ALA A 58 5.07 -8.97 -12.48
CA ALA A 58 5.58 -7.71 -11.99
C ALA A 58 4.49 -6.87 -11.29
N HIS A 59 3.27 -6.85 -11.84
CA HIS A 59 2.12 -6.19 -11.21
C HIS A 59 1.75 -6.82 -9.86
N ALA A 60 1.70 -8.16 -9.81
CA ALA A 60 1.39 -8.85 -8.56
C ALA A 60 2.49 -8.69 -7.48
N VAL A 61 3.76 -8.62 -7.89
CA VAL A 61 4.86 -8.30 -6.97
C VAL A 61 4.71 -6.88 -6.42
N LEU A 62 4.37 -5.90 -7.27
CA LEU A 62 4.13 -4.52 -6.84
C LEU A 62 2.97 -4.43 -5.83
N GLN A 63 1.87 -5.13 -6.07
CA GLN A 63 0.74 -5.20 -5.13
C GLN A 63 1.16 -5.79 -3.78
N TRP A 64 1.84 -6.92 -3.81
CA TRP A 64 2.34 -7.57 -2.59
C TRP A 64 3.34 -6.68 -1.82
N GLU A 65 4.25 -6.00 -2.51
CA GLU A 65 5.18 -5.07 -1.88
C GLU A 65 4.44 -3.91 -1.21
N SER A 66 3.40 -3.38 -1.85
CA SER A 66 2.55 -2.34 -1.25
C SER A 66 1.81 -2.83 0.01
N GLU A 67 1.27 -4.05 -0.01
CA GLU A 67 0.62 -4.64 1.16
C GLU A 67 1.61 -4.89 2.30
N LYS A 68 2.80 -5.39 1.97
CA LYS A 68 3.90 -5.59 2.92
C LYS A 68 4.35 -4.26 3.55
N ASP A 69 4.55 -3.23 2.73
CA ASP A 69 4.98 -1.91 3.20
C ASP A 69 3.92 -1.27 4.12
N ASN A 70 2.62 -1.46 3.83
CA ASN A 70 1.53 -1.02 4.71
C ASN A 70 1.54 -1.77 6.06
N ALA A 71 1.75 -3.08 6.05
CA ALA A 71 1.84 -3.87 7.27
C ALA A 71 3.11 -3.56 8.09
N GLU A 72 4.23 -3.29 7.42
CA GLU A 72 5.49 -2.87 8.04
C GLU A 72 5.35 -1.49 8.69
N ARG A 73 4.65 -0.57 8.04
CA ARG A 73 4.31 0.73 8.61
C ARG A 73 3.43 0.60 9.86
N GLU A 74 2.41 -0.25 9.82
CA GLU A 74 1.54 -0.54 10.97
C GLU A 74 2.35 -1.12 12.14
N PHE A 75 3.24 -2.08 11.87
CA PHE A 75 4.17 -2.62 12.85
C PHE A 75 5.06 -1.55 13.48
N LEU A 76 5.68 -0.67 12.67
CA LEU A 76 6.52 0.42 13.15
C LEU A 76 5.74 1.41 14.03
N VAL A 77 4.49 1.72 13.70
CA VAL A 77 3.63 2.58 14.52
C VAL A 77 3.39 1.95 15.89
N HIS A 78 2.99 0.68 15.96
CA HIS A 78 2.74 0.01 17.24
C HIS A 78 4.01 -0.20 18.06
N GLN A 79 5.13 -0.54 17.42
CA GLN A 79 6.43 -0.62 18.08
C GLN A 79 6.81 0.71 18.74
N TYR A 80 6.55 1.79 18.01
CA TYR A 80 6.83 3.13 18.50
C TYR A 80 5.88 3.56 19.63
N GLU A 81 4.59 3.27 19.53
CA GLU A 81 3.61 3.54 20.60
C GLU A 81 4.00 2.83 21.90
N LEU A 82 4.41 1.57 21.83
CA LEU A 82 4.88 0.82 22.98
C LEU A 82 6.16 1.44 23.57
N LYS A 83 7.12 1.80 22.72
CA LYS A 83 8.35 2.48 23.14
C LYS A 83 8.04 3.84 23.80
N ALA A 84 7.18 4.65 23.18
CA ALA A 84 6.76 5.93 23.70
C ALA A 84 6.08 5.79 25.08
N TYR A 85 5.24 4.77 25.23
CA TYR A 85 4.60 4.47 26.50
C TYR A 85 5.63 4.14 27.58
N ARG A 86 6.58 3.25 27.30
CA ARG A 86 7.62 2.83 28.27
C ARG A 86 8.58 3.94 28.65
N GLU A 87 9.03 4.74 27.67
CA GLU A 87 10.07 5.74 27.87
C GLU A 87 9.57 7.09 28.40
N GLY A 88 8.28 7.39 28.27
CA GLY A 88 7.79 8.71 28.66
C GLY A 88 6.37 8.78 29.13
N LEU A 89 5.41 8.24 28.41
CA LEU A 89 3.98 8.40 28.71
C LEU A 89 3.58 7.71 30.01
N ARG A 90 4.22 6.59 30.36
CA ARG A 90 4.02 5.91 31.65
C ARG A 90 4.43 6.82 32.80
N GLU A 91 5.56 7.49 32.69
CA GLU A 91 6.05 8.42 33.73
C GLU A 91 5.15 9.65 33.87
N VAL A 92 4.58 10.15 32.77
CA VAL A 92 3.54 11.21 32.80
C VAL A 92 2.31 10.73 33.55
N ARG A 93 1.83 9.51 33.30
CA ARG A 93 0.69 8.91 33.98
C ARG A 93 0.96 8.68 35.46
N LEU A 94 2.11 8.16 35.83
CA LEU A 94 2.54 8.03 37.21
C LEU A 94 2.57 9.38 37.93
N THR A 95 3.07 10.43 37.27
CA THR A 95 3.07 11.79 37.81
C THR A 95 1.65 12.32 38.02
N ALA A 96 0.74 12.07 37.06
CA ALA A 96 -0.66 12.45 37.20
C ALA A 96 -1.32 11.79 38.42
N LEU A 97 -1.16 10.48 38.59
CA LEU A 97 -1.69 9.73 39.71
C LEU A 97 -1.08 10.19 41.05
N LYS A 98 0.23 10.47 41.08
CA LYS A 98 0.88 11.05 42.27
C LYS A 98 0.29 12.41 42.62
N ASN A 99 0.08 13.27 41.63
CA ASN A 99 -0.54 14.59 41.84
C ASN A 99 -1.98 14.47 42.37
N GLU A 100 -2.80 13.57 41.84
CA GLU A 100 -4.14 13.29 42.30
C GLU A 100 -4.13 12.82 43.76
N VAL A 101 -3.23 11.90 44.14
CA VAL A 101 -3.08 11.43 45.53
C VAL A 101 -2.73 12.60 46.46
N VAL A 102 -1.81 13.49 46.04
CA VAL A 102 -1.42 14.67 46.82
C VAL A 102 -2.62 15.60 47.04
N VAL A 103 -3.35 15.92 45.96
CA VAL A 103 -4.54 16.80 46.02
C VAL A 103 -5.62 16.21 46.92
N ILE A 104 -5.97 14.94 46.76
CA ILE A 104 -6.99 14.27 47.58
C ILE A 104 -6.53 14.21 49.05
N THR A 105 -5.25 13.93 49.28
CA THR A 105 -4.72 13.94 50.67
C THR A 105 -4.90 15.28 51.34
N GLU A 106 -4.67 16.38 50.62
CA GLU A 106 -4.84 17.71 51.14
C GLU A 106 -6.33 18.06 51.38
N ARG A 107 -7.20 17.61 50.46
CA ARG A 107 -8.67 17.73 50.63
C ARG A 107 -9.17 16.95 51.87
N VAL A 108 -8.64 15.74 52.12
CA VAL A 108 -8.95 14.96 53.32
C VAL A 108 -8.57 15.74 54.59
N LYS A 109 -7.35 16.31 54.64
CA LYS A 109 -6.91 17.13 55.77
C LYS A 109 -7.84 18.32 56.04
N GLN A 110 -8.23 19.04 54.97
CA GLN A 110 -9.17 20.16 55.11
C GLN A 110 -10.54 19.71 55.58
N ALA A 111 -11.06 18.59 55.08
CA ALA A 111 -12.32 18.01 55.51
C ALA A 111 -12.26 17.55 56.98
N ASP A 112 -11.15 16.94 57.42
CA ASP A 112 -10.94 16.57 58.84
C ASP A 112 -10.90 17.78 59.77
N VAL A 113 -10.23 18.86 59.38
CA VAL A 113 -10.24 20.12 60.12
C VAL A 113 -11.67 20.65 60.22
N ARG A 114 -12.40 20.68 59.11
CA ARG A 114 -13.79 21.13 59.08
C ARG A 114 -14.68 20.26 59.98
N ARG A 115 -14.60 18.94 59.90
CA ARG A 115 -15.31 18.00 60.75
C ARG A 115 -15.00 18.29 62.24
N SER A 116 -13.71 18.50 62.57
CA SER A 116 -13.32 18.82 63.97
C SER A 116 -13.96 20.09 64.49
N TRP A 117 -14.11 21.09 63.63
CA TRP A 117 -14.86 22.32 63.99
C TRP A 117 -16.36 22.05 64.13
N SER A 118 -16.97 21.29 63.23
CA SER A 118 -18.37 20.91 63.24
C SER A 118 -18.72 20.14 64.53
N VAL A 119 -17.87 19.21 64.96
CA VAL A 119 -18.05 18.56 66.32
C VAL A 119 -18.07 19.55 67.45
N LYS A 120 -17.14 20.52 67.47
CA LYS A 120 -17.09 21.53 68.53
C LYS A 120 -18.33 22.43 68.50
N LEU A 121 -18.86 22.80 67.36
CA LEU A 121 -20.03 23.61 67.16
C LEU A 121 -21.34 22.87 67.55
N ALA A 122 -21.44 21.59 67.12
CA ALA A 122 -22.57 20.73 67.47
C ALA A 122 -22.65 20.51 68.96
N ASN A 123 -21.53 20.27 69.66
CA ASN A 123 -21.48 20.16 71.14
C ASN A 123 -21.91 21.44 71.88
N ARG A 124 -21.86 22.61 71.18
CA ARG A 124 -22.37 23.91 71.73
C ARG A 124 -23.79 24.22 71.24
N GLY A 125 -24.43 23.32 70.48
CA GLY A 125 -25.76 23.53 69.93
C GLY A 125 -25.83 24.57 68.79
N LEU A 126 -24.72 24.95 68.22
CA LEU A 126 -24.60 25.97 67.16
C LEU A 126 -24.84 25.49 65.76
N ILE A 127 -24.79 24.19 65.54
CA ILE A 127 -25.12 23.53 64.26
C ILE A 127 -25.99 22.30 64.54
N SER A 128 -26.72 21.85 63.52
CA SER A 128 -27.56 20.65 63.56
C SER A 128 -26.75 19.35 63.48
N GLN A 129 -27.30 18.27 64.04
CA GLN A 129 -26.71 16.93 63.90
C GLN A 129 -26.56 16.52 62.46
N LYS A 130 -27.52 16.92 61.59
CA LYS A 130 -27.44 16.65 60.14
C LYS A 130 -26.25 17.33 59.44
N GLU A 131 -25.87 18.53 59.88
CA GLU A 131 -24.70 19.23 59.33
C GLU A 131 -23.41 18.56 59.79
N LEU A 132 -23.32 18.03 60.98
CA LEU A 132 -22.18 17.24 61.44
C LEU A 132 -22.08 15.93 60.66
N GLU A 133 -23.15 15.17 60.47
CA GLU A 133 -23.23 13.96 59.71
C GLU A 133 -22.79 14.19 58.25
N ALA A 134 -23.17 15.33 57.64
CA ALA A 134 -22.75 15.70 56.30
C ALA A 134 -21.22 15.87 56.18
N ASP A 135 -20.58 16.47 57.16
CA ASP A 135 -19.13 16.64 57.21
C ASP A 135 -18.40 15.29 57.45
N GLU A 136 -18.98 14.40 58.30
CA GLU A 136 -18.46 13.03 58.49
C GLU A 136 -18.52 12.20 57.21
N ILE A 137 -19.63 12.21 56.47
CA ILE A 137 -19.80 11.55 55.19
C ILE A 137 -18.80 12.11 54.15
N ALA A 138 -18.56 13.44 54.17
CA ALA A 138 -17.59 14.07 53.28
C ALA A 138 -16.16 13.55 53.50
N VAL A 139 -15.74 13.39 54.78
CA VAL A 139 -14.44 12.80 55.14
C VAL A 139 -14.36 11.35 54.71
N GLU A 140 -15.38 10.54 54.98
CA GLU A 140 -15.41 9.12 54.60
C GLU A 140 -15.31 8.95 53.07
N ARG A 141 -16.07 9.72 52.30
CA ARG A 141 -16.03 9.74 50.83
C ARG A 141 -14.63 10.07 50.32
N LEU A 142 -13.99 11.11 50.83
CA LEU A 142 -12.64 11.51 50.41
C LEU A 142 -11.61 10.46 50.79
N ASN A 143 -11.71 9.82 51.96
CA ASN A 143 -10.84 8.68 52.31
C ASN A 143 -11.04 7.49 51.39
N GLY A 144 -12.27 7.18 50.99
CA GLY A 144 -12.54 6.17 49.95
C GLY A 144 -11.86 6.50 48.63
N GLN A 145 -12.00 7.74 48.15
CA GLN A 145 -11.31 8.20 46.92
C GLN A 145 -9.79 8.12 47.05
N LEU A 146 -9.22 8.51 48.18
CA LEU A 146 -7.78 8.43 48.44
C LEU A 146 -7.28 6.98 48.37
N LYS A 147 -8.02 6.05 48.95
CA LYS A 147 -7.69 4.62 48.94
C LYS A 147 -7.68 4.12 47.50
N THR A 148 -8.74 4.38 46.73
CA THR A 148 -8.81 3.97 45.32
C THR A 148 -7.64 4.52 44.50
N LYS A 149 -7.32 5.82 44.64
CA LYS A 149 -6.21 6.43 43.88
C LYS A 149 -4.83 5.93 44.30
N LYS A 150 -4.65 5.58 45.59
CA LYS A 150 -3.41 4.89 46.00
C LYS A 150 -3.29 3.48 45.46
N GLU A 151 -4.39 2.76 45.32
CA GLU A 151 -4.39 1.42 44.69
C GLU A 151 -4.09 1.53 43.20
N GLU A 152 -4.71 2.46 42.46
CA GLU A 152 -4.39 2.74 41.04
C GLU A 152 -2.90 3.10 40.88
N LEU A 153 -2.36 3.98 41.73
CA LEU A 153 -0.93 4.32 41.67
C LEU A 153 -0.03 3.11 41.92
N LYS A 154 -0.39 2.27 42.90
CA LYS A 154 0.37 1.04 43.18
C LYS A 154 0.34 0.06 42.04
N GLN A 155 -0.82 -0.11 41.38
CA GLN A 155 -0.95 -0.95 40.19
C GLN A 155 -0.08 -0.43 39.04
N GLU A 156 -0.09 0.88 38.76
CA GLU A 156 0.72 1.48 37.70
C GLU A 156 2.23 1.46 38.03
N GLN A 157 2.61 1.45 39.31
CA GLN A 157 4.01 1.31 39.73
C GLN A 157 4.56 -0.12 39.57
N GLN A 158 3.71 -1.13 39.56
CA GLN A 158 4.14 -2.51 39.33
C GLN A 158 4.69 -2.62 37.90
N GLU A 159 5.92 -3.12 37.78
CA GLU A 159 6.64 -3.21 36.47
C GLU A 159 5.98 -4.12 35.45
N GLN A 160 5.10 -5.02 35.87
CA GLN A 160 4.42 -5.97 35.00
C GLN A 160 2.93 -5.67 34.94
N GLY A 161 2.47 -5.18 33.78
CA GLY A 161 1.08 -5.30 33.40
C GLY A 161 0.18 -4.09 33.70
N SER A 162 0.57 -2.89 33.29
CA SER A 162 -0.50 -1.91 33.11
C SER A 162 -1.40 -2.39 31.97
N VAL A 163 -2.73 -2.25 32.13
CA VAL A 163 -3.72 -2.65 31.12
C VAL A 163 -3.33 -2.07 29.74
N ARG A 164 -2.82 -0.83 29.74
CA ARG A 164 -2.40 -0.15 28.51
C ARG A 164 -1.17 -0.78 27.86
N GLU A 165 -0.19 -1.20 28.62
CA GLU A 165 0.99 -1.88 28.07
C GLU A 165 0.62 -3.23 27.46
N THR A 166 -0.28 -3.98 28.09
CA THR A 166 -0.80 -5.25 27.57
C THR A 166 -1.56 -5.05 26.25
N GLU A 167 -2.40 -4.00 26.16
CA GLU A 167 -3.08 -3.63 24.92
C GLU A 167 -2.09 -3.32 23.78
N LEU A 168 -1.04 -2.53 24.06
CA LEU A 168 -0.02 -2.17 23.09
C LEU A 168 0.83 -3.38 22.65
N LEU A 169 1.15 -4.28 23.58
CA LEU A 169 1.83 -5.54 23.27
C LEU A 169 0.98 -6.43 22.37
N THR A 170 -0.31 -6.58 22.68
CA THR A 170 -1.23 -7.37 21.85
C THR A 170 -1.37 -6.78 20.45
N ALA A 171 -1.47 -5.46 20.31
CA ALA A 171 -1.51 -4.79 19.01
C ALA A 171 -0.21 -5.02 18.21
N LEU A 172 0.95 -4.94 18.86
CA LEU A 172 2.25 -5.20 18.24
C LEU A 172 2.37 -6.67 17.79
N GLU A 173 1.92 -7.63 18.60
CA GLU A 173 1.91 -9.05 18.24
C GLU A 173 1.01 -9.32 17.03
N GLN A 174 -0.18 -8.71 16.99
CA GLN A 174 -1.09 -8.82 15.85
C GLN A 174 -0.47 -8.24 14.57
N ALA A 175 0.15 -7.06 14.65
CA ALA A 175 0.84 -6.45 13.52
C ALA A 175 2.04 -7.29 13.06
N THR A 176 2.81 -7.87 13.99
CA THR A 176 3.92 -8.79 13.70
C THR A 176 3.43 -10.03 12.96
N THR A 177 2.38 -10.67 13.46
CA THR A 177 1.79 -11.87 12.84
C THR A 177 1.26 -11.57 11.43
N LYS A 178 0.55 -10.45 11.26
CA LYS A 178 0.05 -9.99 9.96
C LYS A 178 1.20 -9.77 8.96
N LEU A 179 2.27 -9.09 9.38
CA LEU A 179 3.44 -8.85 8.55
C LEU A 179 4.13 -10.16 8.14
N GLU A 180 4.25 -11.10 9.06
CA GLU A 180 4.86 -12.42 8.79
C GLU A 180 4.03 -13.24 7.80
N ILE A 181 2.71 -13.28 7.94
CA ILE A 181 1.80 -13.93 6.97
C ILE A 181 1.97 -13.32 5.58
N ILE A 182 1.93 -11.99 5.45
CA ILE A 182 2.09 -11.31 4.16
C ILE A 182 3.46 -11.62 3.55
N ARG A 183 4.53 -11.67 4.35
CA ARG A 183 5.88 -12.02 3.87
C ARG A 183 5.95 -13.46 3.35
N GLN A 184 5.37 -14.42 4.06
CA GLN A 184 5.38 -15.83 3.67
C GLN A 184 4.54 -16.08 2.42
N ASP A 185 3.32 -15.57 2.37
CA ASP A 185 2.41 -15.72 1.23
C ASP A 185 2.98 -15.03 -0.03
N GLY A 186 3.54 -13.85 0.12
CA GLY A 186 4.17 -13.15 -0.98
C GLY A 186 5.43 -13.83 -1.51
N ALA A 187 6.28 -14.36 -0.63
CA ALA A 187 7.46 -15.11 -1.02
C ALA A 187 7.10 -16.39 -1.79
N LYS A 188 6.09 -17.13 -1.31
CA LYS A 188 5.57 -18.32 -1.97
C LYS A 188 4.96 -17.98 -3.33
N GLY A 189 4.06 -17.01 -3.42
CA GLY A 189 3.43 -16.59 -4.66
C GLY A 189 4.44 -16.07 -5.69
N LYS A 190 5.50 -15.36 -5.26
CA LYS A 190 6.60 -14.93 -6.12
C LYS A 190 7.37 -16.11 -6.69
N SER A 191 7.75 -17.08 -5.87
CA SER A 191 8.48 -18.28 -6.30
C SER A 191 7.69 -19.13 -7.30
N GLU A 192 6.40 -19.35 -7.04
CA GLU A 192 5.52 -20.09 -7.94
C GLU A 192 5.40 -19.43 -9.32
N ARG A 193 5.25 -18.12 -9.37
CA ARG A 193 5.16 -17.36 -10.62
C ARG A 193 6.49 -17.30 -11.38
N GLU A 194 7.61 -17.19 -10.69
CA GLU A 194 8.95 -17.25 -11.30
C GLU A 194 9.19 -18.61 -11.95
N GLU A 195 8.71 -19.70 -11.35
CA GLU A 195 8.83 -21.03 -11.95
C GLU A 195 7.98 -21.14 -13.22
N VAL A 196 6.74 -20.65 -13.22
CA VAL A 196 5.90 -20.60 -14.43
C VAL A 196 6.56 -19.78 -15.55
N LEU A 197 7.17 -18.63 -15.22
CA LEU A 197 7.90 -17.82 -16.19
C LEU A 197 9.11 -18.56 -16.77
N LYS A 198 9.86 -19.29 -15.97
CA LYS A 198 10.99 -20.11 -16.43
C LYS A 198 10.52 -21.21 -17.39
N GLN A 199 9.46 -21.92 -17.05
CA GLN A 199 8.88 -22.97 -17.91
C GLN A 199 8.41 -22.39 -19.24
N GLN A 200 7.74 -21.24 -19.22
CA GLN A 200 7.30 -20.57 -20.44
C GLN A 200 8.49 -20.08 -21.29
N MET A 201 9.56 -19.59 -20.67
CA MET A 201 10.78 -19.20 -21.38
C MET A 201 11.47 -20.40 -22.08
N ILE A 202 11.49 -21.56 -21.44
CA ILE A 202 12.01 -22.80 -22.02
C ILE A 202 11.19 -23.17 -23.26
N LEU A 203 9.86 -23.10 -23.19
CA LEU A 203 8.97 -23.35 -24.33
C LEU A 203 9.24 -22.37 -25.50
N VAL A 204 9.38 -21.07 -25.20
CA VAL A 204 9.71 -20.07 -26.24
C VAL A 204 11.04 -20.40 -26.93
N LYS A 205 12.06 -20.79 -26.18
CA LYS A 205 13.37 -21.17 -26.74
C LYS A 205 13.32 -22.44 -27.56
N SER A 206 12.58 -23.48 -27.16
CA SER A 206 12.42 -24.71 -27.93
C SER A 206 11.72 -24.44 -29.27
N LEU A 207 10.61 -23.69 -29.23
CA LEU A 207 9.89 -23.29 -30.44
C LEU A 207 10.71 -22.38 -31.36
N GLN A 208 11.58 -21.54 -30.81
CA GLN A 208 12.51 -20.73 -31.58
C GLN A 208 13.52 -21.62 -32.35
N GLY A 209 14.02 -22.68 -31.73
CA GLY A 209 14.89 -23.66 -32.34
C GLY A 209 14.21 -24.43 -33.48
N GLU A 210 12.95 -24.84 -33.28
CA GLU A 210 12.14 -25.50 -34.31
C GLU A 210 11.82 -24.54 -35.47
N LEU A 211 11.53 -23.27 -35.18
CA LEU A 211 11.29 -22.26 -36.19
C LEU A 211 12.50 -22.03 -37.08
N GLN A 212 13.70 -21.97 -36.53
CA GLN A 212 14.93 -21.81 -37.31
C GLN A 212 15.15 -22.97 -38.28
N LYS A 213 14.82 -24.20 -37.86
CA LYS A 213 14.91 -25.39 -38.75
C LYS A 213 13.89 -25.31 -39.87
N SER A 214 12.62 -25.03 -39.56
CA SER A 214 11.55 -24.95 -40.58
C SER A 214 11.71 -23.75 -41.53
N GLN A 215 12.35 -22.66 -41.08
CA GLN A 215 12.63 -21.49 -41.88
C GLN A 215 13.62 -21.78 -43.02
N ALA A 216 14.63 -22.60 -42.77
CA ALA A 216 15.60 -23.02 -43.81
C ALA A 216 14.94 -23.88 -44.90
N GLU A 217 14.02 -24.78 -44.52
CA GLU A 217 13.23 -25.59 -45.45
C GLU A 217 12.29 -24.71 -46.29
N PHE A 218 11.65 -23.75 -45.66
CA PHE A 218 10.74 -22.79 -46.30
C PHE A 218 11.47 -21.92 -47.35
N LYS A 219 12.67 -21.43 -47.05
CA LYS A 219 13.46 -20.63 -47.99
C LYS A 219 13.74 -21.37 -49.29
N ARG A 220 14.09 -22.65 -49.21
CA ARG A 220 14.29 -23.51 -50.38
C ARG A 220 13.01 -23.65 -51.21
N LEU A 221 11.85 -23.71 -50.55
CA LEU A 221 10.54 -23.85 -51.18
C LEU A 221 10.13 -22.58 -51.94
N ARG A 222 10.39 -21.42 -51.34
CA ARG A 222 10.12 -20.11 -51.96
C ARG A 222 10.96 -19.88 -53.22
N GLU A 223 12.25 -20.16 -53.17
CA GLU A 223 13.18 -20.05 -54.31
C GLU A 223 12.73 -20.89 -55.51
N PHE A 224 12.12 -22.05 -55.24
CA PHE A 224 11.59 -22.92 -56.30
C PHE A 224 10.28 -22.36 -56.92
N LEU A 225 9.35 -21.84 -56.13
CA LEU A 225 8.09 -21.25 -56.62
C LEU A 225 8.33 -19.99 -57.45
N GLU A 226 9.32 -19.19 -57.14
CA GLU A 226 9.71 -17.99 -57.88
C GLU A 226 10.34 -18.35 -59.26
N THR A 227 10.78 -19.59 -59.50
CA THR A 227 11.33 -20.04 -60.77
C THR A 227 10.32 -20.63 -61.75
N GLN A 228 9.07 -20.86 -61.31
CA GLN A 228 7.97 -21.34 -62.16
C GLN A 228 7.00 -20.21 -62.51
N GLU A 229 7.32 -19.41 -63.53
CA GLU A 229 6.38 -18.46 -64.15
C GLU A 229 5.34 -19.22 -64.99
N SER A 230 4.02 -19.09 -64.68
CA SER A 230 2.98 -19.39 -65.68
C SER A 230 1.63 -18.68 -65.30
N ASN A 231 0.93 -18.29 -66.36
CA ASN A 231 -0.24 -17.41 -66.40
C ASN A 231 -1.57 -18.20 -66.32
N ALA A 232 -2.52 -17.71 -65.52
CA ALA A 232 -3.97 -17.70 -65.68
C ALA A 232 -4.78 -17.89 -64.35
N SER A 233 -5.82 -17.08 -64.13
CA SER A 233 -6.62 -17.02 -62.87
C SER A 233 -8.08 -17.43 -63.10
N SER A 234 -8.67 -18.26 -62.22
CA SER A 234 -10.05 -18.71 -62.30
C SER A 234 -11.01 -17.88 -61.39
N GLN A 235 -12.30 -17.87 -61.67
CA GLN A 235 -13.33 -17.15 -60.95
C GLN A 235 -13.42 -17.51 -59.45
N LYS A 236 -13.08 -18.75 -59.06
CA LYS A 236 -12.95 -19.21 -57.67
C LYS A 236 -11.78 -18.56 -56.95
N GLN A 237 -10.68 -18.38 -57.65
CA GLN A 237 -9.46 -17.76 -57.14
C GLN A 237 -9.67 -16.29 -56.85
N ASN A 238 -10.41 -15.60 -57.71
CA ASN A 238 -10.80 -14.18 -57.49
C ASN A 238 -11.67 -14.02 -56.25
N GLN A 239 -12.61 -14.94 -55.98
CA GLN A 239 -13.42 -14.91 -54.74
C GLN A 239 -12.56 -15.16 -53.48
N GLN A 240 -11.59 -16.07 -53.57
CA GLN A 240 -10.66 -16.32 -52.45
C GLN A 240 -9.73 -15.13 -52.20
N ILE A 241 -9.23 -14.49 -53.24
CA ILE A 241 -8.43 -13.28 -53.14
C ILE A 241 -9.23 -12.18 -52.45
N LEU A 242 -10.50 -11.97 -52.82
CA LEU A 242 -11.37 -10.96 -52.26
C LEU A 242 -11.67 -11.21 -50.77
N GLN A 243 -11.86 -12.47 -50.36
CA GLN A 243 -11.98 -12.85 -48.96
C GLN A 243 -10.71 -12.57 -48.16
N LEU A 244 -9.55 -12.92 -48.68
CA LEU A 244 -8.24 -12.68 -48.07
C LEU A 244 -7.93 -11.18 -47.95
N GLU A 245 -8.32 -10.39 -48.95
CA GLU A 245 -8.20 -8.92 -48.89
C GLU A 245 -9.07 -8.29 -47.81
N GLN A 246 -10.28 -8.83 -47.57
CA GLN A 246 -11.10 -8.41 -46.43
C GLN A 246 -10.47 -8.82 -45.09
N GLU A 247 -9.95 -10.03 -44.99
CA GLU A 247 -9.24 -10.50 -43.77
C GLU A 247 -7.96 -9.70 -43.53
N LEU A 248 -7.24 -9.30 -44.59
CA LEU A 248 -6.07 -8.43 -44.49
C LEU A 248 -6.45 -7.06 -43.89
N LYS A 249 -7.53 -6.44 -44.36
CA LYS A 249 -8.03 -5.20 -43.80
C LYS A 249 -8.40 -5.32 -42.33
N THR A 250 -9.04 -6.42 -41.92
CA THR A 250 -9.35 -6.67 -40.52
C THR A 250 -8.09 -6.87 -39.66
N SER A 251 -7.06 -7.52 -40.23
CA SER A 251 -5.77 -7.68 -39.54
C SER A 251 -4.98 -6.37 -39.43
N GLU A 252 -5.02 -5.53 -40.46
CA GLU A 252 -4.44 -4.16 -40.41
C GLU A 252 -5.14 -3.29 -39.38
N GLN A 253 -6.47 -3.34 -39.31
CA GLN A 253 -7.23 -2.65 -38.27
C GLN A 253 -6.85 -3.15 -36.87
N ALA A 254 -6.70 -4.46 -36.70
CA ALA A 254 -6.24 -5.04 -35.42
C ALA A 254 -4.85 -4.53 -35.00
N VAL A 255 -3.95 -4.25 -35.95
CA VAL A 255 -2.64 -3.62 -35.67
C VAL A 255 -2.83 -2.20 -35.11
N ILE A 256 -3.71 -1.43 -35.73
CA ILE A 256 -4.01 -0.05 -35.32
C ILE A 256 -4.65 -0.05 -33.93
N ASP A 257 -5.64 -0.89 -33.70
CA ASP A 257 -6.33 -1.00 -32.41
C ASP A 257 -5.39 -1.45 -31.29
N ALA A 258 -4.54 -2.45 -31.55
CA ALA A 258 -3.53 -2.91 -30.61
C ALA A 258 -2.53 -1.80 -30.27
N ARG A 259 -2.15 -0.99 -31.25
CA ARG A 259 -1.25 0.14 -31.04
C ARG A 259 -1.92 1.23 -30.18
N THR A 260 -3.14 1.63 -30.50
CA THR A 260 -3.88 2.63 -29.74
C THR A 260 -4.10 2.20 -28.29
N GLN A 261 -4.54 0.95 -28.05
CA GLN A 261 -4.70 0.41 -26.71
C GLN A 261 -3.37 0.34 -25.93
N SER A 262 -2.27 0.05 -26.64
CA SER A 262 -0.93 0.06 -26.06
C SER A 262 -0.53 1.47 -25.63
N ASP A 263 -0.71 2.45 -26.49
CA ASP A 263 -0.34 3.84 -26.24
C ASP A 263 -1.15 4.40 -25.05
N ASP A 264 -2.44 4.09 -24.94
CA ASP A 264 -3.30 4.48 -23.83
C ASP A 264 -2.83 3.86 -22.49
N ARG A 265 -2.52 2.56 -22.50
CA ARG A 265 -1.99 1.87 -21.30
C ARG A 265 -0.64 2.46 -20.88
N MET A 266 0.22 2.71 -21.86
CA MET A 266 1.54 3.30 -21.59
C MET A 266 1.43 4.70 -20.98
N ALA A 267 0.51 5.54 -21.49
CA ALA A 267 0.24 6.87 -20.94
C ALA A 267 -0.24 6.79 -19.48
N GLN A 268 -1.11 5.83 -19.14
CA GLN A 268 -1.56 5.62 -17.75
C GLN A 268 -0.41 5.23 -16.82
N TRP A 269 0.45 4.28 -17.23
CA TRP A 269 1.59 3.86 -16.42
C TRP A 269 2.64 4.96 -16.28
N GLN A 270 2.88 5.73 -17.36
CA GLN A 270 3.77 6.88 -17.31
C GLN A 270 3.28 7.96 -16.33
N SER A 271 1.98 8.26 -16.35
CA SER A 271 1.37 9.21 -15.42
C SER A 271 1.52 8.76 -13.95
N ARG A 272 1.34 7.45 -13.66
CA ARG A 272 1.57 6.91 -12.31
C ARG A 272 3.04 7.02 -11.90
N LEU A 273 3.96 6.70 -12.80
CA LEU A 273 5.40 6.81 -12.55
C LEU A 273 5.81 8.26 -12.25
N ASP A 274 5.28 9.21 -13.02
CA ASP A 274 5.59 10.63 -12.83
C ASP A 274 5.00 11.15 -11.52
N SER A 275 3.80 10.70 -11.13
CA SER A 275 3.21 10.97 -9.81
C SER A 275 4.07 10.42 -8.67
N ALA A 276 4.54 9.18 -8.77
CA ALA A 276 5.41 8.57 -7.77
C ALA A 276 6.77 9.30 -7.67
N LYS A 277 7.36 9.72 -8.79
CA LYS A 277 8.57 10.56 -8.80
C LYS A 277 8.36 11.91 -8.11
N GLN A 278 7.20 12.53 -8.31
CA GLN A 278 6.84 13.77 -7.63
C GLN A 278 6.79 13.60 -6.11
N VAL A 279 6.22 12.50 -5.63
CA VAL A 279 6.19 12.16 -4.19
C VAL A 279 7.61 12.04 -3.64
N VAL A 280 8.52 11.32 -4.32
CA VAL A 280 9.93 11.22 -3.91
C VAL A 280 10.62 12.60 -3.86
N LEU A 281 10.36 13.46 -4.84
CA LEU A 281 10.89 14.82 -4.86
C LEU A 281 10.35 15.67 -3.71
N GLN A 282 9.06 15.55 -3.38
CA GLN A 282 8.46 16.23 -2.23
C GLN A 282 9.15 15.82 -0.93
N PHE A 283 9.35 14.51 -0.70
CA PHE A 283 10.06 14.03 0.49
C PHE A 283 11.51 14.56 0.57
N LYS A 284 12.23 14.63 -0.56
CA LYS A 284 13.61 15.14 -0.60
C LYS A 284 13.70 16.64 -0.38
N ASN A 285 12.74 17.41 -0.90
CA ASN A 285 12.75 18.86 -0.87
C ASN A 285 12.10 19.46 0.39
N THR A 286 11.37 18.65 1.17
CA THR A 286 10.75 19.10 2.42
C THR A 286 11.81 19.08 3.53
N PRO A 287 12.24 20.21 4.10
CA PRO A 287 13.24 20.24 5.16
C PRO A 287 12.77 19.45 6.39
N GLU A 288 13.71 18.84 7.11
CA GLU A 288 13.43 18.28 8.41
C GLU A 288 12.87 19.36 9.35
N GLY A 289 11.71 19.12 9.94
CA GLY A 289 11.03 20.07 10.82
C GLY A 289 10.09 21.06 10.14
N SER A 290 9.92 21.04 8.81
CA SER A 290 8.95 21.89 8.09
C SER A 290 7.55 21.27 8.00
N LEU A 291 7.35 20.05 8.52
CA LEU A 291 6.02 19.45 8.63
C LEU A 291 5.14 20.33 9.54
N PRO A 292 3.91 20.62 9.14
CA PRO A 292 3.00 21.41 9.98
C PRO A 292 2.92 20.75 11.35
N ARG A 293 3.15 21.54 12.42
CA ARG A 293 3.01 21.05 13.81
C ARG A 293 1.67 20.36 13.89
N SER A 294 1.68 19.11 14.29
CA SER A 294 0.43 18.37 14.34
C SER A 294 -0.55 19.05 15.29
N VAL A 295 -1.82 18.96 14.96
CA VAL A 295 -2.93 19.47 15.79
C VAL A 295 -2.80 19.03 17.25
N ALA A 296 -2.28 17.82 17.50
CA ALA A 296 -2.07 17.33 18.86
C ALA A 296 -0.99 18.11 19.63
N ILE A 297 0.13 18.47 19.00
CA ILE A 297 1.16 19.32 19.66
C ILE A 297 0.62 20.73 19.90
N GLN A 298 -0.11 21.31 18.94
CA GLN A 298 -0.74 22.61 19.12
C GLN A 298 -1.76 22.62 20.27
N ASN A 299 -2.59 21.59 20.35
CA ASN A 299 -3.54 21.43 21.44
C ASN A 299 -2.84 21.28 22.81
N GLN A 300 -1.71 20.55 22.83
CA GLN A 300 -0.95 20.38 24.07
C GLN A 300 -0.23 21.69 24.48
N GLU A 301 0.29 22.44 23.52
CA GLU A 301 0.85 23.77 23.76
C GLU A 301 -0.20 24.73 24.33
N ALA A 302 -1.41 24.74 23.76
CA ALA A 302 -2.54 25.50 24.29
C ALA A 302 -2.95 25.05 25.69
N ALA A 303 -2.88 23.75 26.00
CA ALA A 303 -3.14 23.23 27.34
C ALA A 303 -2.11 23.74 28.38
N VAL A 304 -0.82 23.79 28.00
CA VAL A 304 0.24 24.37 28.86
C VAL A 304 -0.01 25.85 29.10
N GLN A 305 -0.36 26.62 28.06
CA GLN A 305 -0.69 28.06 28.22
C GLN A 305 -1.90 28.27 29.16
N SER A 306 -2.99 27.51 28.96
CA SER A 306 -4.16 27.60 29.83
C SER A 306 -3.84 27.23 31.29
N ALA A 307 -3.01 26.19 31.50
CA ALA A 307 -2.56 25.82 32.85
C ALA A 307 -1.70 26.94 33.49
N GLN A 308 -0.83 27.61 32.71
CA GLN A 308 -0.05 28.76 33.19
C GLN A 308 -0.93 29.93 33.58
N GLU A 309 -1.98 30.24 32.84
CA GLU A 309 -2.94 31.28 33.17
C GLU A 309 -3.68 30.97 34.48
N LYS A 310 -4.11 29.71 34.68
CA LYS A 310 -4.72 29.25 35.92
C LYS A 310 -3.79 29.42 37.12
N VAL A 311 -2.50 29.11 36.97
CA VAL A 311 -1.50 29.33 38.03
C VAL A 311 -1.42 30.83 38.39
N ASN A 312 -1.34 31.72 37.39
CA ASN A 312 -1.24 33.16 37.59
C ASN A 312 -2.48 33.69 38.33
N GLN A 313 -3.67 33.25 37.92
CA GLN A 313 -4.92 33.62 38.63
C GLN A 313 -4.94 33.08 40.07
N SER A 314 -4.51 31.84 40.27
CA SER A 314 -4.48 31.23 41.61
C SER A 314 -3.47 31.90 42.53
N ILE A 315 -2.33 32.37 42.04
CA ILE A 315 -1.35 33.17 42.75
C ILE A 315 -1.99 34.50 43.21
N GLN A 316 -2.72 35.18 42.33
CA GLN A 316 -3.38 36.45 42.66
C GLN A 316 -4.44 36.24 43.76
N ASN A 317 -5.26 35.19 43.63
CA ASN A 317 -6.30 34.84 44.58
C ASN A 317 -5.71 34.47 45.96
N GLU A 318 -4.66 33.66 45.99
CA GLU A 318 -3.99 33.25 47.23
C GLU A 318 -3.32 34.47 47.91
N THR A 319 -2.63 35.32 47.14
CA THR A 319 -2.00 36.53 47.63
C THR A 319 -3.03 37.52 48.21
N TRP A 320 -4.18 37.68 47.54
CA TRP A 320 -5.29 38.47 48.04
C TRP A 320 -5.84 37.87 49.35
N ALA A 321 -6.13 36.58 49.37
CA ALA A 321 -6.65 35.88 50.51
C ALA A 321 -5.72 36.00 51.74
N ASN A 322 -4.39 35.87 51.54
CA ASN A 322 -3.39 36.04 52.59
C ASN A 322 -3.42 37.45 53.21
N ARG A 323 -3.53 38.49 52.34
CA ARG A 323 -3.66 39.89 52.86
C ARG A 323 -4.94 40.12 53.65
N VAL A 324 -6.05 39.57 53.19
CA VAL A 324 -7.37 39.74 53.85
C VAL A 324 -7.48 38.91 55.11
N LEU A 325 -6.85 37.71 55.14
CA LEU A 325 -6.72 36.88 56.35
C LEU A 325 -5.95 37.63 57.46
N LYS A 326 -4.79 38.23 57.09
CA LYS A 326 -3.98 39.03 58.04
C LYS A 326 -4.74 40.20 58.64
N LYS A 327 -5.76 40.72 57.98
CA LYS A 327 -6.67 41.76 58.44
C LYS A 327 -7.89 41.22 59.20
N GLY A 328 -8.02 39.90 59.29
CA GLY A 328 -9.14 39.25 59.99
C GLY A 328 -10.47 39.26 59.24
N PHE A 329 -10.49 39.61 57.94
CA PHE A 329 -11.72 39.69 57.14
C PHE A 329 -12.16 38.36 56.52
N ILE A 330 -11.31 37.33 56.48
CA ILE A 330 -11.67 35.98 56.05
C ILE A 330 -11.19 34.94 57.04
N THR A 331 -11.81 33.77 57.02
CA THR A 331 -11.44 32.65 57.88
C THR A 331 -10.22 31.91 57.38
N GLN A 332 -9.49 31.23 58.23
CA GLN A 332 -8.38 30.36 57.91
C GLN A 332 -8.79 29.29 56.88
N VAL A 333 -9.99 28.73 57.02
CA VAL A 333 -10.55 27.72 56.09
C VAL A 333 -10.69 28.27 54.69
N LEU A 334 -11.10 29.54 54.53
CA LEU A 334 -11.23 30.15 53.21
C LEU A 334 -9.86 30.41 52.58
N TYR A 335 -8.85 30.81 53.36
CA TYR A 335 -7.47 30.94 52.88
C TYR A 335 -6.91 29.59 52.43
N GLU A 336 -7.10 28.52 53.19
CA GLU A 336 -6.65 27.17 52.86
C GLU A 336 -7.27 26.68 51.56
N LYS A 337 -8.51 27.04 51.24
CA LYS A 337 -9.14 26.77 49.94
C LYS A 337 -8.37 27.41 48.77
N TYR A 338 -7.97 28.67 48.89
CA TYR A 338 -7.19 29.36 47.86
C TYR A 338 -5.77 28.79 47.74
N SER A 339 -5.15 28.42 48.86
CA SER A 339 -3.85 27.74 48.86
C SER A 339 -3.91 26.37 48.18
N LEU A 340 -4.98 25.60 48.40
CA LEU A 340 -5.20 24.32 47.70
C LEU A 340 -5.41 24.53 46.19
N GLN A 341 -6.19 25.53 45.79
CA GLN A 341 -6.39 25.85 44.37
C GLN A 341 -5.08 26.22 43.70
N LEU A 342 -4.18 26.94 44.36
CA LEU A 342 -2.85 27.23 43.84
C LEU A 342 -1.99 25.98 43.73
N LEU A 343 -2.04 25.06 44.69
CA LEU A 343 -1.34 23.78 44.64
C LEU A 343 -1.84 22.95 43.45
N GLU A 344 -3.15 22.81 43.31
CA GLU A 344 -3.76 22.08 42.17
C GLU A 344 -3.33 22.68 40.82
N ALA A 345 -3.37 23.99 40.66
CA ALA A 345 -2.96 24.66 39.42
C ALA A 345 -1.46 24.45 39.10
N ARG A 346 -0.59 24.52 40.12
CA ARG A 346 0.86 24.26 39.93
C ARG A 346 1.15 22.82 39.54
N LEU A 347 0.47 21.86 40.16
CA LEU A 347 0.62 20.44 39.82
C LEU A 347 0.11 20.13 38.41
N ASP A 348 -1.02 20.77 38.02
CA ASP A 348 -1.54 20.64 36.62
C ASP A 348 -0.56 21.23 35.63
N LEU A 349 -0.04 22.42 35.84
CA LEU A 349 0.96 23.03 34.96
C LEU A 349 2.20 22.14 34.78
N ALA A 350 2.76 21.63 35.87
CA ALA A 350 3.93 20.76 35.84
C ALA A 350 3.65 19.46 35.04
N LEU A 351 2.44 18.91 35.19
CA LEU A 351 1.99 17.75 34.45
C LEU A 351 1.87 18.06 32.94
N GLN A 352 1.21 19.17 32.58
CA GLN A 352 1.04 19.57 31.17
C GLN A 352 2.39 19.87 30.51
N GLN A 353 3.31 20.53 31.21
CA GLN A 353 4.68 20.77 30.70
C GLN A 353 5.46 19.46 30.48
N LYS A 354 5.39 18.52 31.42
CA LYS A 354 6.03 17.22 31.29
C LYS A 354 5.44 16.43 30.12
N ARG A 355 4.12 16.43 29.98
CA ARG A 355 3.41 15.78 28.88
C ARG A 355 3.81 16.38 27.53
N PHE A 356 3.81 17.69 27.42
CA PHE A 356 4.24 18.39 26.20
C PHE A 356 5.68 18.04 25.81
N ALA A 357 6.62 18.04 26.77
CA ALA A 357 8.01 17.71 26.53
C ALA A 357 8.19 16.27 26.02
N VAL A 358 7.49 15.30 26.64
CA VAL A 358 7.53 13.90 26.24
C VAL A 358 6.88 13.71 24.86
N GLU A 359 5.66 14.18 24.65
CA GLU A 359 4.94 14.01 23.39
C GLU A 359 5.65 14.69 22.21
N SER A 360 6.23 15.90 22.41
CA SER A 360 6.96 16.60 21.37
C SER A 360 8.27 15.88 20.96
N SER A 361 9.02 15.38 21.94
CA SER A 361 10.26 14.62 21.69
C SER A 361 9.99 13.31 20.99
N LEU A 362 9.03 12.52 21.50
CA LEU A 362 8.67 11.23 20.95
C LEU A 362 8.14 11.37 19.53
N ARG A 363 7.35 12.39 19.26
CA ARG A 363 6.77 12.63 17.96
C ARG A 363 7.81 13.04 16.92
N ALA A 364 8.76 13.89 17.29
CA ALA A 364 9.85 14.25 16.39
C ALA A 364 10.66 13.01 15.94
N MET A 365 10.94 12.11 16.88
CA MET A 365 11.61 10.84 16.55
C MET A 365 10.75 9.94 15.65
N HIS A 366 9.46 9.82 15.95
CA HIS A 366 8.53 9.00 15.17
C HIS A 366 8.35 9.53 13.74
N GLU A 367 8.16 10.84 13.60
CA GLU A 367 8.04 11.49 12.29
C GLU A 367 9.31 11.32 11.45
N ALA A 368 10.49 11.37 12.05
CA ALA A 368 11.75 11.11 11.34
C ALA A 368 11.85 9.68 10.83
N VAL A 369 11.52 8.68 11.66
CA VAL A 369 11.54 7.26 11.28
C VAL A 369 10.49 6.95 10.20
N LEU A 370 9.26 7.43 10.35
CA LEU A 370 8.21 7.21 9.34
C LEU A 370 8.55 7.91 8.02
N ARG A 371 9.11 9.10 8.06
CA ARG A 371 9.54 9.82 6.86
C ARG A 371 10.62 9.05 6.10
N GLU A 372 11.62 8.54 6.80
CA GLU A 372 12.67 7.72 6.19
C GLU A 372 12.07 6.47 5.55
N PHE A 373 11.17 5.79 6.25
CA PHE A 373 10.44 4.63 5.74
C PHE A 373 9.60 4.99 4.51
N ASP A 374 8.77 6.03 4.57
CA ASP A 374 7.91 6.48 3.47
C ASP A 374 8.74 6.88 2.22
N LEU A 375 9.93 7.51 2.42
CA LEU A 375 10.86 7.81 1.33
C LEU A 375 11.43 6.53 0.68
N GLN A 376 11.78 5.53 1.48
CA GLN A 376 12.27 4.24 0.97
C GLN A 376 11.17 3.50 0.20
N VAL A 377 9.93 3.50 0.70
CA VAL A 377 8.75 2.93 0.02
C VAL A 377 8.53 3.63 -1.32
N ALA A 378 8.44 4.96 -1.33
CA ALA A 378 8.24 5.74 -2.57
C ALA A 378 9.37 5.50 -3.59
N THR A 379 10.61 5.36 -3.14
CA THR A 379 11.74 5.07 -4.03
C THR A 379 11.64 3.67 -4.64
N ARG A 380 11.24 2.65 -3.87
CA ARG A 380 10.98 1.29 -4.35
C ARG A 380 9.83 1.26 -5.35
N GLU A 381 8.74 1.98 -5.07
CA GLU A 381 7.59 2.10 -5.95
C GLU A 381 7.98 2.68 -7.31
N VAL A 382 8.80 3.75 -7.35
CA VAL A 382 9.33 4.31 -8.61
C VAL A 382 10.13 3.26 -9.40
N ALA A 383 10.97 2.47 -8.75
CA ALA A 383 11.74 1.42 -9.40
C ALA A 383 10.84 0.32 -9.98
N ALA A 384 9.85 -0.16 -9.20
CA ALA A 384 8.90 -1.19 -9.60
C ALA A 384 8.00 -0.72 -10.75
N LEU A 385 7.49 0.52 -10.71
CA LEU A 385 6.70 1.11 -11.80
C LEU A 385 7.52 1.29 -13.08
N SER A 386 8.80 1.65 -12.96
CA SER A 386 9.71 1.75 -14.11
C SER A 386 9.91 0.41 -14.81
N GLU A 387 10.08 -0.67 -14.04
CA GLU A 387 10.22 -2.02 -14.59
C GLU A 387 8.90 -2.53 -15.18
N LEU A 388 7.77 -2.28 -14.53
CA LEU A 388 6.44 -2.62 -15.04
C LEU A 388 6.17 -1.91 -16.38
N LEU A 389 6.54 -0.64 -16.49
CA LEU A 389 6.44 0.13 -17.73
C LEU A 389 7.26 -0.54 -18.85
N ARG A 390 8.50 -0.91 -18.57
CA ARG A 390 9.39 -1.62 -19.52
C ARG A 390 8.79 -2.95 -19.98
N LEU A 391 8.23 -3.74 -19.07
CA LEU A 391 7.60 -5.02 -19.38
C LEU A 391 6.34 -4.87 -20.23
N ASN A 392 5.50 -3.89 -19.93
CA ASN A 392 4.33 -3.57 -20.74
C ASN A 392 4.71 -3.07 -22.14
N GLN A 393 5.80 -2.30 -22.28
CA GLN A 393 6.35 -1.93 -23.60
C GLN A 393 6.77 -3.18 -24.40
N ALA A 394 7.48 -4.10 -23.76
CA ALA A 394 7.88 -5.35 -24.40
C ALA A 394 6.67 -6.19 -24.84
N TYR A 395 5.66 -6.33 -23.99
CA TYR A 395 4.40 -7.03 -24.32
C TYR A 395 3.68 -6.36 -25.50
N SER A 396 3.51 -5.05 -25.46
CA SER A 396 2.85 -4.29 -26.53
C SER A 396 3.58 -4.43 -27.86
N LYS A 397 4.91 -4.39 -27.84
CA LYS A 397 5.73 -4.62 -29.01
C LYS A 397 5.51 -6.02 -29.60
N THR A 398 5.51 -7.06 -28.78
CA THR A 398 5.27 -8.44 -29.24
C THR A 398 3.86 -8.61 -29.82
N LEU A 399 2.85 -7.96 -29.23
CA LEU A 399 1.48 -7.99 -29.71
C LEU A 399 1.34 -7.33 -31.09
N ILE A 400 1.90 -6.12 -31.25
CA ILE A 400 1.90 -5.39 -32.52
C ILE A 400 2.67 -6.16 -33.60
N GLU A 401 3.85 -6.71 -33.27
CA GLU A 401 4.63 -7.54 -34.18
C GLU A 401 3.83 -8.76 -34.66
N ARG A 402 3.12 -9.45 -33.74
CA ARG A 402 2.26 -10.60 -34.10
C ARG A 402 1.18 -10.22 -35.11
N HIS A 403 0.45 -9.15 -34.87
CA HIS A 403 -0.60 -8.70 -35.79
C HIS A 403 -0.03 -8.28 -37.14
N ARG A 404 1.09 -7.53 -37.13
CA ARG A 404 1.77 -7.11 -38.36
C ARG A 404 2.27 -8.30 -39.19
N GLU A 405 2.86 -9.29 -38.55
CA GLU A 405 3.33 -10.48 -39.25
C GLU A 405 2.15 -11.32 -39.77
N HIS A 406 1.02 -11.35 -39.08
CA HIS A 406 -0.20 -11.98 -39.58
C HIS A 406 -0.69 -11.28 -40.86
N ALA A 407 -0.74 -9.96 -40.87
CA ALA A 407 -1.09 -9.18 -42.07
C ALA A 407 -0.10 -9.41 -43.24
N ASN A 408 1.19 -9.36 -42.93
CA ASN A 408 2.23 -9.62 -43.96
C ASN A 408 2.12 -11.01 -44.60
N ARG A 409 1.73 -12.03 -43.84
CA ARG A 409 1.48 -13.36 -44.34
C ARG A 409 0.28 -13.45 -45.25
N GLN A 410 -0.82 -12.81 -44.85
CA GLN A 410 -2.04 -12.72 -45.66
C GLN A 410 -1.71 -12.06 -47.01
N GLN A 411 -0.93 -10.98 -46.99
CA GLN A 411 -0.48 -10.30 -48.19
C GLN A 411 0.43 -11.16 -49.06
N ALA A 412 1.33 -11.95 -48.47
CA ALA A 412 2.16 -12.90 -49.19
C ALA A 412 1.33 -14.00 -49.86
N VAL A 413 0.32 -14.54 -49.17
CA VAL A 413 -0.62 -15.52 -49.74
C VAL A 413 -1.41 -14.92 -50.90
N ILE A 414 -1.93 -13.69 -50.76
CA ILE A 414 -2.62 -12.97 -51.84
C ILE A 414 -1.71 -12.80 -53.04
N SER A 415 -0.45 -12.41 -52.86
CA SER A 415 0.51 -12.23 -53.95
C SER A 415 0.82 -13.54 -54.68
N VAL A 416 0.96 -14.65 -53.93
CA VAL A 416 1.17 -15.98 -54.52
C VAL A 416 -0.08 -16.43 -55.29
N LEU A 417 -1.28 -16.26 -54.74
CA LEU A 417 -2.53 -16.60 -55.43
C LEU A 417 -2.73 -15.78 -56.73
N LYS A 418 -2.33 -14.52 -56.75
CA LYS A 418 -2.36 -13.68 -57.96
C LYS A 418 -1.38 -14.14 -59.06
N LEU A 419 -0.36 -14.91 -58.71
CA LEU A 419 0.61 -15.45 -59.65
C LEU A 419 0.23 -16.84 -60.25
N ILE A 420 -0.80 -17.52 -59.69
CA ILE A 420 -1.25 -18.83 -60.17
C ILE A 420 -2.15 -18.65 -61.39
N PRO A 421 -1.88 -19.30 -62.55
CA PRO A 421 -2.66 -19.11 -63.77
C PRO A 421 -4.05 -19.78 -63.75
N ASP A 422 -5.05 -19.18 -64.44
CA ASP A 422 -6.40 -19.72 -64.62
C ASP A 422 -6.49 -20.93 -65.57
N SER A 423 -5.37 -21.44 -66.10
CA SER A 423 -5.33 -22.42 -67.19
C SER A 423 -5.34 -23.91 -66.82
N LEU A 424 -5.80 -24.25 -65.57
CA LEU A 424 -5.96 -25.67 -65.15
C LEU A 424 -7.41 -26.11 -65.05
N GLY A 425 -8.30 -25.50 -65.77
CA GLY A 425 -9.74 -25.75 -65.69
C GLY A 425 -10.45 -25.98 -67.03
N ASP A 426 -9.81 -26.66 -68.01
CA ASP A 426 -10.47 -27.27 -69.14
C ASP A 426 -10.03 -28.72 -69.28
#